data_596afb2e6a9542b6647fca26054787ab
#
_entry.id   596afb2e6a9542b6647fca26054787ab
#
_cell.length_a   1.000
_cell.length_b   1.000
_cell.length_c   1.000
_cell.angle_alpha   90.00
_cell.angle_beta   90.00
_cell.angle_gamma   90.00
#
_symmetry.space_group_name_H-M   'P 1'
#
loop_
_entity.id
_entity.type
_entity.pdbx_description
1 polymer ?
#
loop_
_entity_poly.entity_id
_entity_poly.type
_entity_poly.pdbx_seq_one_letter_code
_entity_poly.pdbx_strand_id
1 'polypeptide(L)'
;MKYDIIRFYDNKGNPRYPVGRADALWREDGVKTLENEFIDLYNRFNNVITNTTTNEEIVDARYNEITQTTYATLYDRLKAIDTNLDEINNKTDRIFKPNFGVNPYWGQINNENGSSYSNTLAQMKSACDKYEEMGLDSIAVTLHCGGNTNTGKFYIAQNLDYICDVIDYIADKNIKIKCIKLYRQRMTMENYPDFKEQWKQKITEVLEKFKNKNIEYFICFNEMEDIYNDPSYHDWIIEIIQLCQSYGFKTGISTTGWSLPLNNDFYDASDVIFPNLYPSMGKRGKYTKKQDVINAFQQADRMRKLEQCHLLNPDKPIIVNEIGVQDYWIALQAPSYFSWEDEDKVPTNGQAGALLMYGVFEMFNKDYIKEVWWWFDIYFEPTKKLCQKYLKGVDG
;
A
#
# COMPACT_ATOMS: atom_id res chain seq x y z
N MET A 1 36.47 -3.65 -0.67
CA MET A 1 36.71 -3.06 -2.00
C MET A 1 35.75 -1.89 -2.16
N LYS A 2 36.24 -0.69 -2.44
CA LYS A 2 35.38 0.43 -2.82
C LYS A 2 34.97 0.20 -4.27
N TYR A 3 33.70 0.03 -4.53
CA TYR A 3 33.20 0.00 -5.90
C TYR A 3 32.99 1.45 -6.35
N ASP A 4 33.70 1.85 -7.41
CA ASP A 4 33.43 3.11 -8.09
C ASP A 4 32.11 2.95 -8.85
N ILE A 5 31.07 3.57 -8.34
CA ILE A 5 29.79 3.66 -9.05
C ILE A 5 30.04 4.54 -10.28
N ILE A 6 30.09 3.93 -11.46
CA ILE A 6 30.16 4.67 -12.72
C ILE A 6 28.84 5.42 -12.88
N ARG A 7 28.90 6.73 -12.69
CA ARG A 7 27.76 7.60 -12.94
C ARG A 7 27.81 8.06 -14.40
N PHE A 8 26.79 7.72 -15.15
CA PHE A 8 26.59 8.27 -16.49
C PHE A 8 25.88 9.62 -16.40
N TYR A 9 26.35 10.58 -17.19
CA TYR A 9 25.74 11.90 -17.30
C TYR A 9 25.30 12.15 -18.73
N ASP A 10 24.18 12.85 -18.91
CA ASP A 10 23.83 13.34 -20.25
C ASP A 10 24.75 14.51 -20.65
N ASN A 11 24.61 14.95 -21.88
CA ASN A 11 25.41 16.07 -22.43
C ASN A 11 25.09 17.44 -21.76
N LYS A 12 24.16 17.46 -20.78
CA LYS A 12 23.83 18.62 -19.94
C LYS A 12 24.28 18.46 -18.50
N GLY A 13 25.02 17.38 -18.17
CA GLY A 13 25.53 17.11 -16.83
C GLY A 13 24.52 16.51 -15.84
N ASN A 14 23.34 16.07 -16.29
CA ASN A 14 22.38 15.40 -15.43
C ASN A 14 22.72 13.92 -15.29
N PRO A 15 22.66 13.33 -14.07
CA PRO A 15 22.90 11.92 -13.91
C PRO A 15 21.83 11.11 -14.67
N ARG A 16 22.29 10.24 -15.56
CA ARG A 16 21.46 9.22 -16.17
C ARG A 16 21.68 7.91 -15.44
N TYR A 17 20.62 7.36 -14.93
CA TYR A 17 20.63 5.97 -14.49
C TYR A 17 20.45 5.10 -15.73
N PRO A 18 21.28 4.07 -15.94
CA PRO A 18 21.03 3.16 -17.03
C PRO A 18 19.65 2.56 -16.86
N VAL A 19 18.75 2.83 -17.80
CA VAL A 19 17.48 2.13 -17.90
C VAL A 19 17.82 0.68 -18.12
N GLY A 20 17.35 -0.18 -17.23
CA GLY A 20 17.84 -1.53 -17.04
C GLY A 20 18.01 -2.35 -18.30
N ARG A 21 19.25 -2.55 -18.64
CA ARG A 21 19.66 -3.71 -19.42
C ARG A 21 20.08 -4.78 -18.45
N ALA A 22 19.74 -6.02 -18.72
CA ALA A 22 20.13 -7.17 -17.89
C ALA A 22 21.66 -7.28 -17.70
N ASP A 23 22.44 -6.71 -18.62
CA ASP A 23 23.90 -6.57 -18.58
C ASP A 23 24.42 -5.61 -17.50
N ALA A 24 23.58 -4.73 -17.00
CA ALA A 24 23.93 -3.74 -15.97
C ALA A 24 23.47 -4.11 -14.54
N LEU A 25 22.71 -5.17 -14.39
CA LEU A 25 22.23 -5.64 -13.08
C LEU A 25 23.23 -6.60 -12.47
N TRP A 26 23.89 -6.14 -11.41
CA TRP A 26 24.79 -6.97 -10.60
C TRP A 26 23.97 -7.67 -9.50
N ARG A 27 24.33 -8.91 -9.23
CA ARG A 27 23.81 -9.60 -8.04
C ARG A 27 24.32 -8.92 -6.78
N GLU A 28 23.65 -9.17 -5.66
CA GLU A 28 24.07 -8.67 -4.33
C GLU A 28 25.53 -9.06 -3.97
N ASP A 29 26.02 -10.20 -4.50
CA ASP A 29 27.40 -10.63 -4.31
C ASP A 29 28.42 -9.88 -5.19
N GLY A 30 27.96 -9.08 -6.17
CA GLY A 30 28.81 -8.27 -7.05
C GLY A 30 29.72 -9.06 -8.00
N VAL A 31 29.47 -10.35 -8.17
CA VAL A 31 30.39 -11.24 -8.92
C VAL A 31 29.97 -11.43 -10.37
N LYS A 32 28.67 -11.51 -10.64
CA LYS A 32 28.16 -11.73 -12.00
C LYS A 32 26.93 -10.83 -12.27
N THR A 33 26.76 -10.41 -13.52
CA THR A 33 25.53 -9.79 -13.97
C THR A 33 24.48 -10.87 -14.26
N LEU A 34 23.21 -10.50 -14.20
CA LEU A 34 22.08 -11.38 -14.58
C LEU A 34 22.23 -11.88 -16.03
N GLU A 35 22.76 -11.06 -16.92
CA GLU A 35 23.03 -11.45 -18.30
C GLU A 35 24.11 -12.56 -18.37
N ASN A 36 25.20 -12.44 -17.61
CA ASN A 36 26.21 -13.44 -17.55
C ASN A 36 25.72 -14.78 -17.00
N GLU A 37 24.79 -14.74 -16.02
CA GLU A 37 24.16 -15.98 -15.55
C GLU A 37 23.26 -16.61 -16.62
N PHE A 38 22.53 -15.77 -17.37
CA PHE A 38 21.69 -16.27 -18.46
C PHE A 38 22.56 -16.88 -19.60
N ILE A 39 23.67 -16.25 -19.93
CA ILE A 39 24.62 -16.76 -20.91
C ILE A 39 25.26 -18.08 -20.42
N ASP A 40 25.66 -18.16 -19.16
CA ASP A 40 26.15 -19.39 -18.55
C ASP A 40 25.10 -20.50 -18.59
N LEU A 41 23.87 -20.20 -18.24
CA LEU A 41 22.76 -21.17 -18.28
C LEU A 41 22.47 -21.61 -19.72
N TYR A 42 22.43 -20.67 -20.67
CA TYR A 42 22.22 -20.95 -22.09
C TYR A 42 23.35 -21.80 -22.68
N ASN A 43 24.59 -21.50 -22.33
CA ASN A 43 25.77 -22.29 -22.78
C ASN A 43 25.73 -23.70 -22.16
N ARG A 44 25.38 -23.84 -20.88
CA ARG A 44 25.18 -25.14 -20.23
C ARG A 44 24.05 -25.93 -20.89
N PHE A 45 22.94 -25.28 -21.22
CA PHE A 45 21.82 -25.88 -21.91
C PHE A 45 22.19 -26.36 -23.34
N ASN A 46 22.91 -25.54 -24.10
CA ASN A 46 23.41 -25.93 -25.43
C ASN A 46 24.41 -27.06 -25.35
N ASN A 47 25.28 -27.11 -24.35
CA ASN A 47 26.18 -28.22 -24.13
C ASN A 47 25.44 -29.52 -23.81
N VAL A 48 24.34 -29.44 -23.07
CA VAL A 48 23.42 -30.58 -22.78
C VAL A 48 22.75 -31.09 -24.05
N ILE A 49 22.40 -30.19 -24.99
CA ILE A 49 21.74 -30.59 -26.26
C ILE A 49 22.73 -31.15 -27.26
N THR A 50 23.99 -30.67 -27.28
CA THR A 50 24.97 -31.02 -28.30
C THR A 50 25.85 -32.23 -27.93
N ASN A 51 25.94 -32.55 -26.66
CA ASN A 51 26.68 -33.74 -26.19
C ASN A 51 25.68 -34.74 -25.62
N THR A 52 25.84 -36.03 -25.93
CA THR A 52 25.06 -37.13 -25.33
C THR A 52 25.22 -37.07 -23.79
N THR A 53 24.25 -36.44 -23.16
CA THR A 53 24.27 -36.13 -21.74
C THR A 53 24.05 -37.35 -20.86
N THR A 54 24.83 -37.47 -19.81
CA THR A 54 24.59 -38.39 -18.72
C THR A 54 23.39 -37.90 -17.88
N ASN A 55 22.67 -38.81 -17.24
CA ASN A 55 21.57 -38.45 -16.33
C ASN A 55 22.02 -37.45 -15.23
N GLU A 56 23.29 -37.40 -14.87
CA GLU A 56 23.84 -36.50 -13.88
C GLU A 56 23.79 -35.02 -14.30
N GLU A 57 24.11 -34.72 -15.58
CA GLU A 57 24.07 -33.33 -16.08
C GLU A 57 22.64 -32.76 -16.10
N ILE A 58 21.61 -33.59 -16.35
CA ILE A 58 20.20 -33.17 -16.26
C ILE A 58 19.80 -32.94 -14.81
N VAL A 59 20.30 -33.71 -13.87
CA VAL A 59 20.08 -33.54 -12.43
C VAL A 59 20.71 -32.25 -11.96
N ASP A 60 21.96 -31.97 -12.35
CA ASP A 60 22.64 -30.71 -12.03
C ASP A 60 21.93 -29.49 -12.62
N ALA A 61 21.41 -29.61 -13.85
CA ALA A 61 20.66 -28.52 -14.48
C ALA A 61 19.34 -28.20 -13.79
N ARG A 62 18.82 -29.08 -12.94
CA ARG A 62 17.60 -28.85 -12.13
C ARG A 62 17.89 -28.24 -10.76
N TYR A 63 19.14 -28.28 -10.30
CA TYR A 63 19.51 -27.74 -8.99
C TYR A 63 19.88 -26.26 -9.09
N ASN A 64 19.28 -25.47 -8.20
CA ASN A 64 19.64 -24.06 -8.04
C ASN A 64 20.52 -23.92 -6.79
N GLU A 65 21.80 -23.63 -7.00
CA GLU A 65 22.80 -23.50 -5.92
C GLU A 65 22.50 -22.35 -4.95
N ILE A 66 21.83 -21.29 -5.44
CA ILE A 66 21.55 -20.09 -4.63
C ILE A 66 20.41 -20.35 -3.67
N THR A 67 19.33 -20.92 -4.17
CA THR A 67 18.15 -21.21 -3.35
C THR A 67 18.21 -22.59 -2.70
N GLN A 68 19.24 -23.38 -3.04
CA GLN A 68 19.39 -24.79 -2.63
C GLN A 68 18.16 -25.65 -2.97
N THR A 69 17.51 -25.33 -4.09
CA THR A 69 16.27 -25.97 -4.52
C THR A 69 16.51 -26.88 -5.72
N THR A 70 16.03 -28.13 -5.66
CA THR A 70 15.98 -29.03 -6.80
C THR A 70 14.61 -29.04 -7.40
N TYR A 71 14.49 -28.70 -8.67
CA TYR A 71 13.23 -28.72 -9.40
C TYR A 71 12.94 -30.13 -9.93
N ALA A 72 11.67 -30.50 -9.99
CA ALA A 72 11.22 -31.82 -10.45
C ALA A 72 11.66 -32.10 -11.90
N THR A 73 11.60 -31.06 -12.75
CA THR A 73 12.03 -31.13 -14.16
C THR A 73 12.84 -29.88 -14.54
N LEU A 74 13.63 -29.99 -15.63
CA LEU A 74 14.30 -28.81 -16.21
C LEU A 74 13.27 -27.75 -16.66
N TYR A 75 12.11 -28.20 -17.14
CA TYR A 75 11.00 -27.29 -17.50
C TYR A 75 10.53 -26.46 -16.29
N ASP A 76 10.37 -27.08 -15.13
CA ASP A 76 9.95 -26.36 -13.92
C ASP A 76 11.00 -25.31 -13.50
N ARG A 77 12.29 -25.64 -13.64
CA ARG A 77 13.36 -24.66 -13.39
C ARG A 77 13.34 -23.50 -14.39
N LEU A 78 13.18 -23.76 -15.66
CA LEU A 78 13.08 -22.73 -16.70
C LEU A 78 11.85 -21.85 -16.48
N LYS A 79 10.72 -22.44 -16.15
CA LYS A 79 9.50 -21.72 -15.83
C LYS A 79 9.68 -20.83 -14.59
N ALA A 80 10.37 -21.30 -13.56
CA ALA A 80 10.69 -20.48 -12.38
C ALA A 80 11.63 -19.31 -12.73
N ILE A 81 12.58 -19.52 -13.64
CA ILE A 81 13.46 -18.46 -14.14
C ILE A 81 12.66 -17.43 -14.94
N ASP A 82 11.79 -17.85 -15.86
CA ASP A 82 10.93 -16.95 -16.63
C ASP A 82 10.03 -16.15 -15.70
N THR A 83 9.40 -16.76 -14.69
CA THR A 83 8.59 -16.07 -13.68
C THR A 83 9.44 -15.03 -12.92
N ASN A 84 10.65 -15.39 -12.49
CA ASN A 84 11.54 -14.46 -11.80
C ASN A 84 12.03 -13.33 -12.73
N LEU A 85 12.27 -13.61 -14.00
CA LEU A 85 12.63 -12.60 -15.01
C LEU A 85 11.46 -11.64 -15.27
N ASP A 86 10.24 -12.16 -15.37
CA ASP A 86 9.04 -11.33 -15.50
C ASP A 86 8.83 -10.45 -14.25
N GLU A 87 9.06 -11.00 -13.05
CA GLU A 87 9.02 -10.22 -11.81
C GLU A 87 10.12 -9.16 -11.74
N ILE A 88 11.34 -9.47 -12.22
CA ILE A 88 12.46 -8.53 -12.26
C ILE A 88 12.20 -7.46 -13.32
N ASN A 89 11.76 -7.82 -14.52
CA ASN A 89 11.43 -6.87 -15.58
C ASN A 89 10.30 -5.94 -15.14
N ASN A 90 9.26 -6.49 -14.52
CA ASN A 90 8.17 -5.69 -13.96
C ASN A 90 8.65 -4.75 -12.83
N LYS A 91 9.68 -5.14 -12.06
CA LYS A 91 10.26 -4.28 -11.00
C LYS A 91 11.25 -3.26 -11.55
N THR A 92 11.97 -3.53 -12.64
CA THR A 92 12.94 -2.58 -13.22
C THR A 92 12.29 -1.41 -13.92
N ASP A 93 11.08 -1.59 -14.43
CA ASP A 93 10.31 -0.52 -15.08
C ASP A 93 9.53 0.34 -14.07
N ARG A 94 9.36 -0.17 -12.84
CA ARG A 94 8.66 0.53 -11.78
C ARG A 94 9.54 1.61 -11.12
N ILE A 95 9.14 2.86 -11.22
CA ILE A 95 9.86 4.00 -10.63
C ILE A 95 9.57 4.12 -9.13
N PHE A 96 8.33 3.87 -8.71
CA PHE A 96 7.91 3.95 -7.32
C PHE A 96 8.09 2.60 -6.63
N LYS A 97 9.04 2.49 -5.71
CA LYS A 97 9.42 1.23 -5.04
C LYS A 97 8.39 0.70 -4.03
N PRO A 98 7.77 1.53 -3.16
CA PRO A 98 6.72 1.03 -2.27
C PRO A 98 5.55 0.46 -3.06
N ASN A 99 4.82 -0.50 -2.50
CA ASN A 99 3.56 -0.90 -3.07
C ASN A 99 2.58 0.29 -3.06
N PHE A 100 1.75 0.39 -4.10
CA PHE A 100 0.76 1.45 -4.21
C PHE A 100 -0.61 0.85 -4.41
N GLY A 101 -1.51 1.19 -3.52
CA GLY A 101 -2.85 0.66 -3.51
C GLY A 101 -3.91 1.72 -3.32
N VAL A 102 -5.12 1.26 -3.16
CA VAL A 102 -6.27 2.11 -2.90
C VAL A 102 -6.98 1.70 -1.63
N ASN A 103 -7.65 2.66 -1.05
CA ASN A 103 -8.60 2.49 0.02
C ASN A 103 -9.99 2.89 -0.51
N PRO A 104 -10.66 1.98 -1.23
CA PRO A 104 -11.93 2.31 -1.85
C PRO A 104 -13.03 2.42 -0.81
N TYR A 105 -13.96 3.30 -1.11
CA TYR A 105 -15.14 3.46 -0.32
C TYR A 105 -16.17 2.39 -0.69
N TRP A 106 -15.98 1.18 -0.16
CA TRP A 106 -16.92 0.08 -0.36
C TRP A 106 -17.86 -0.04 0.83
N GLY A 107 -19.14 -0.07 0.58
CA GLY A 107 -20.11 -0.38 1.61
C GLY A 107 -21.35 0.49 1.61
N GLN A 108 -22.19 0.21 2.57
CA GLN A 108 -23.39 0.99 2.82
C GLN A 108 -23.08 2.07 3.85
N ILE A 109 -23.24 3.33 3.49
CA ILE A 109 -23.16 4.45 4.41
C ILE A 109 -24.51 5.07 4.51
N ASN A 110 -25.09 5.00 5.68
CA ASN A 110 -26.24 5.78 6.04
C ASN A 110 -25.75 7.18 6.45
N ASN A 111 -25.76 8.12 5.54
CA ASN A 111 -25.54 9.52 5.89
C ASN A 111 -26.70 10.04 6.75
N GLU A 112 -26.43 11.02 7.62
CA GLU A 112 -27.48 11.69 8.42
C GLU A 112 -28.59 12.27 7.57
N ASN A 113 -28.34 12.56 6.31
CA ASN A 113 -29.29 13.08 5.33
C ASN A 113 -30.13 11.99 4.64
N GLY A 114 -30.09 10.74 5.13
CA GLY A 114 -30.86 9.63 4.56
C GLY A 114 -30.32 9.09 3.22
N SER A 115 -29.21 9.60 2.71
CA SER A 115 -28.57 9.02 1.52
C SER A 115 -27.79 7.77 1.92
N SER A 116 -28.15 6.64 1.35
CA SER A 116 -27.39 5.40 1.47
C SER A 116 -26.52 5.20 0.22
N TYR A 117 -25.24 4.98 0.42
CA TYR A 117 -24.33 4.53 -0.66
C TYR A 117 -24.07 3.04 -0.47
N SER A 118 -24.34 2.25 -1.50
CA SER A 118 -24.01 0.83 -1.47
C SER A 118 -23.36 0.41 -2.78
N ASN A 119 -22.24 -0.33 -2.69
CA ASN A 119 -21.67 -0.98 -3.86
C ASN A 119 -22.26 -2.38 -3.99
N THR A 120 -22.65 -2.73 -5.21
CA THR A 120 -22.93 -4.12 -5.55
C THR A 120 -21.63 -4.91 -5.69
N LEU A 121 -21.70 -6.22 -5.50
CA LEU A 121 -20.55 -7.11 -5.72
C LEU A 121 -19.94 -6.94 -7.12
N ALA A 122 -20.79 -6.74 -8.15
CA ALA A 122 -20.34 -6.51 -9.51
C ALA A 122 -19.53 -5.19 -9.65
N GLN A 123 -19.96 -4.13 -8.97
CA GLN A 123 -19.22 -2.85 -8.96
C GLN A 123 -17.87 -2.99 -8.25
N MET A 124 -17.82 -3.73 -7.14
CA MET A 124 -16.57 -3.99 -6.41
C MET A 124 -15.58 -4.78 -7.29
N LYS A 125 -16.03 -5.84 -7.96
CA LYS A 125 -15.21 -6.63 -8.89
C LYS A 125 -14.70 -5.79 -10.07
N SER A 126 -15.57 -5.00 -10.69
CA SER A 126 -15.19 -4.09 -11.78
C SER A 126 -14.19 -3.02 -11.33
N ALA A 127 -14.30 -2.55 -10.08
CA ALA A 127 -13.29 -1.63 -9.52
C ALA A 127 -11.91 -2.30 -9.40
N CYS A 128 -11.86 -3.56 -8.93
CA CYS A 128 -10.60 -4.33 -8.86
C CYS A 128 -9.93 -4.46 -10.23
N ASP A 129 -10.70 -4.75 -11.29
CA ASP A 129 -10.16 -4.85 -12.65
C ASP A 129 -9.50 -3.54 -13.10
N LYS A 130 -10.16 -2.41 -12.84
CA LYS A 130 -9.62 -1.08 -13.16
C LYS A 130 -8.36 -0.74 -12.35
N TYR A 131 -8.32 -1.12 -11.07
CA TYR A 131 -7.14 -0.91 -10.23
C TYR A 131 -5.95 -1.72 -10.74
N GLU A 132 -6.16 -2.98 -11.09
CA GLU A 132 -5.14 -3.84 -11.70
C GLU A 132 -4.64 -3.26 -13.04
N GLU A 133 -5.55 -2.80 -13.91
CA GLU A 133 -5.21 -2.13 -15.17
C GLU A 133 -4.32 -0.90 -14.95
N MET A 134 -4.54 -0.16 -13.87
CA MET A 134 -3.72 0.99 -13.50
C MET A 134 -2.34 0.60 -12.92
N GLY A 135 -2.12 -0.67 -12.58
CA GLY A 135 -0.88 -1.17 -11.98
C GLY A 135 -0.83 -1.05 -10.47
N LEU A 136 -1.98 -0.98 -9.79
CA LEU A 136 -2.03 -0.96 -8.34
C LEU A 136 -1.80 -2.37 -7.78
N ASP A 137 -1.10 -2.44 -6.64
CA ASP A 137 -0.71 -3.72 -6.02
C ASP A 137 -1.74 -4.21 -5.00
N SER A 138 -2.48 -3.28 -4.37
CA SER A 138 -3.24 -3.63 -3.18
C SER A 138 -4.50 -2.80 -2.96
N ILE A 139 -5.35 -3.35 -2.12
CA ILE A 139 -6.58 -2.72 -1.64
C ILE A 139 -6.60 -2.81 -0.11
N ALA A 140 -6.86 -1.68 0.55
CA ALA A 140 -7.19 -1.63 1.97
C ALA A 140 -8.69 -1.38 2.12
N VAL A 141 -9.40 -2.31 2.76
CA VAL A 141 -10.85 -2.20 2.92
C VAL A 141 -11.19 -1.61 4.29
N THR A 142 -11.89 -0.48 4.29
CA THR A 142 -12.40 0.13 5.52
C THR A 142 -13.77 -0.43 5.86
N LEU A 143 -13.89 -1.06 7.02
CA LEU A 143 -15.16 -1.50 7.59
C LEU A 143 -15.67 -0.43 8.55
N HIS A 144 -16.87 0.05 8.31
CA HIS A 144 -17.51 1.04 9.16
C HIS A 144 -18.25 0.32 10.30
N CYS A 145 -17.78 0.53 11.53
CA CYS A 145 -18.45 0.07 12.73
C CYS A 145 -19.32 1.22 13.27
N GLY A 146 -20.62 1.05 13.20
CA GLY A 146 -21.61 2.00 13.69
C GLY A 146 -22.30 1.52 14.96
N GLY A 147 -22.90 2.45 15.72
CA GLY A 147 -23.73 2.15 16.86
C GLY A 147 -25.20 2.38 16.57
N ASN A 148 -26.03 1.42 16.90
CA ASN A 148 -27.49 1.57 16.82
C ASN A 148 -28.01 2.15 18.12
N THR A 149 -28.44 3.40 18.11
CA THR A 149 -28.92 4.12 19.30
C THR A 149 -30.16 3.50 19.94
N ASN A 150 -30.99 2.83 19.13
CA ASN A 150 -32.21 2.19 19.65
C ASN A 150 -31.94 0.90 20.43
N THR A 151 -30.90 0.16 20.02
CA THR A 151 -30.54 -1.14 20.62
C THR A 151 -29.31 -1.07 21.49
N GLY A 152 -28.54 0.01 21.44
CA GLY A 152 -27.24 0.13 22.10
C GLY A 152 -26.18 -0.82 21.54
N LYS A 153 -26.38 -1.44 20.35
CA LYS A 153 -25.49 -2.46 19.79
C LYS A 153 -24.67 -1.93 18.61
N PHE A 154 -23.43 -2.42 18.52
CA PHE A 154 -22.57 -2.15 17.39
C PHE A 154 -22.89 -3.06 16.20
N TYR A 155 -22.69 -2.52 15.00
CA TYR A 155 -22.83 -3.26 13.75
C TYR A 155 -21.71 -2.90 12.76
N ILE A 156 -21.41 -3.82 11.85
CA ILE A 156 -20.57 -3.54 10.68
C ILE A 156 -21.51 -3.19 9.53
N ALA A 157 -21.26 -2.03 8.90
CA ALA A 157 -22.13 -1.54 7.83
C ALA A 157 -21.96 -2.32 6.51
N GLN A 158 -20.78 -2.87 6.26
CA GLN A 158 -20.47 -3.60 5.04
C GLN A 158 -20.93 -5.05 5.09
N ASN A 159 -21.25 -5.60 3.92
CA ASN A 159 -21.46 -7.03 3.76
C ASN A 159 -20.11 -7.75 3.67
N LEU A 160 -19.73 -8.47 4.73
CA LEU A 160 -18.47 -9.18 4.81
C LEU A 160 -18.36 -10.34 3.81
N ASP A 161 -19.49 -10.95 3.41
CA ASP A 161 -19.50 -12.01 2.39
C ASP A 161 -19.12 -11.44 1.02
N TYR A 162 -19.59 -10.26 0.67
CA TYR A 162 -19.18 -9.60 -0.57
C TYR A 162 -17.67 -9.34 -0.62
N ILE A 163 -17.07 -8.96 0.51
CA ILE A 163 -15.61 -8.75 0.58
C ILE A 163 -14.89 -10.09 0.39
N CYS A 164 -15.38 -11.19 0.99
CA CYS A 164 -14.84 -12.52 0.75
C CYS A 164 -14.94 -12.92 -0.73
N ASP A 165 -16.07 -12.67 -1.37
CA ASP A 165 -16.29 -12.97 -2.80
C ASP A 165 -15.36 -12.12 -3.69
N VAL A 166 -15.01 -10.91 -3.30
CA VAL A 166 -14.02 -10.08 -4.01
C VAL A 166 -12.62 -10.65 -3.82
N ILE A 167 -12.23 -11.05 -2.60
CA ILE A 167 -10.93 -11.69 -2.34
C ILE A 167 -10.77 -12.93 -3.24
N ASP A 168 -11.79 -13.77 -3.30
CA ASP A 168 -11.76 -14.98 -4.12
C ASP A 168 -11.73 -14.64 -5.64
N TYR A 169 -12.43 -13.58 -6.06
CA TYR A 169 -12.41 -13.11 -7.44
C TYR A 169 -11.02 -12.61 -7.90
N ILE A 170 -10.27 -11.98 -7.01
CA ILE A 170 -8.94 -11.44 -7.35
C ILE A 170 -7.79 -12.38 -6.96
N ALA A 171 -8.09 -13.64 -6.58
CA ALA A 171 -7.07 -14.57 -6.10
C ALA A 171 -5.92 -14.79 -7.10
N ASP A 172 -6.23 -14.84 -8.39
CA ASP A 172 -5.26 -15.03 -9.48
C ASP A 172 -4.78 -13.72 -10.13
N LYS A 173 -5.22 -12.57 -9.63
CA LYS A 173 -4.83 -11.26 -10.15
C LYS A 173 -3.58 -10.73 -9.45
N ASN A 174 -2.92 -9.73 -10.06
CA ASN A 174 -1.76 -9.07 -9.48
C ASN A 174 -2.12 -8.14 -8.30
N ILE A 175 -3.37 -7.70 -8.21
CA ILE A 175 -3.86 -6.89 -7.09
C ILE A 175 -4.45 -7.78 -6.00
N LYS A 176 -4.24 -7.44 -4.73
CA LYS A 176 -4.74 -8.18 -3.56
C LYS A 176 -5.43 -7.26 -2.55
N ILE A 177 -6.45 -7.77 -1.86
CA ILE A 177 -6.88 -7.12 -0.61
C ILE A 177 -5.86 -7.49 0.47
N LYS A 178 -5.01 -6.53 0.83
CA LYS A 178 -3.96 -6.74 1.83
C LYS A 178 -4.33 -6.32 3.22
N CYS A 179 -5.29 -5.41 3.37
CA CYS A 179 -5.64 -4.84 4.65
C CYS A 179 -7.15 -4.79 4.86
N ILE A 180 -7.56 -5.13 6.06
CA ILE A 180 -8.89 -4.82 6.61
C ILE A 180 -8.68 -3.84 7.75
N LYS A 181 -9.47 -2.79 7.81
CA LYS A 181 -9.42 -1.80 8.89
C LYS A 181 -10.81 -1.49 9.44
N LEU A 182 -10.91 -1.31 10.75
CA LEU A 182 -12.12 -0.87 11.41
C LEU A 182 -12.09 0.64 11.63
N TYR A 183 -13.13 1.31 11.15
CA TYR A 183 -13.37 2.73 11.37
C TYR A 183 -14.61 2.95 12.24
N ARG A 184 -14.45 3.71 13.31
CA ARG A 184 -15.54 4.08 14.22
C ARG A 184 -16.39 5.18 13.58
N GLN A 185 -17.64 4.84 13.24
CA GLN A 185 -18.54 5.80 12.65
C GLN A 185 -19.44 6.45 13.75
N ARG A 186 -19.20 7.73 14.05
CA ARG A 186 -20.06 8.58 14.88
C ARG A 186 -20.51 7.98 16.23
N MET A 187 -19.67 7.19 16.87
CA MET A 187 -19.91 6.66 18.20
C MET A 187 -19.01 7.38 19.21
N THR A 188 -19.59 7.85 20.28
CA THR A 188 -18.83 8.35 21.44
C THR A 188 -18.92 7.32 22.56
N MET A 189 -17.89 7.24 23.38
CA MET A 189 -17.87 6.32 24.53
C MET A 189 -18.93 6.69 25.56
N GLU A 190 -19.27 7.96 25.63
CA GLU A 190 -20.34 8.46 26.49
C GLU A 190 -21.71 7.84 26.15
N ASN A 191 -21.99 7.62 24.87
CA ASN A 191 -23.22 7.03 24.38
C ASN A 191 -23.23 5.49 24.47
N TYR A 192 -22.07 4.84 24.71
CA TYR A 192 -21.91 3.40 24.74
C TYR A 192 -21.02 3.00 25.91
N PRO A 193 -21.56 2.84 27.14
CA PRO A 193 -20.76 2.51 28.33
C PRO A 193 -19.98 1.19 28.23
N ASP A 194 -20.49 0.24 27.43
CA ASP A 194 -19.84 -1.07 27.16
C ASP A 194 -19.02 -1.05 25.85
N PHE A 195 -18.52 0.12 25.45
CA PHE A 195 -17.77 0.33 24.21
C PHE A 195 -16.62 -0.67 24.06
N LYS A 196 -15.78 -0.85 25.10
CA LYS A 196 -14.61 -1.74 25.04
C LYS A 196 -15.01 -3.18 24.69
N GLU A 197 -16.04 -3.69 25.32
CA GLU A 197 -16.52 -5.05 25.10
C GLU A 197 -17.14 -5.21 23.70
N GLN A 198 -17.99 -4.30 23.28
CA GLN A 198 -18.62 -4.37 21.98
C GLN A 198 -17.61 -4.20 20.84
N TRP A 199 -16.61 -3.31 21.00
CA TRP A 199 -15.54 -3.12 20.02
C TRP A 199 -14.72 -4.39 19.86
N LYS A 200 -14.28 -5.01 20.99
CA LYS A 200 -13.56 -6.29 21.00
C LYS A 200 -14.37 -7.39 20.32
N GLN A 201 -15.69 -7.47 20.61
CA GLN A 201 -16.58 -8.42 19.95
C GLN A 201 -16.62 -8.22 18.43
N LYS A 202 -16.72 -6.97 17.94
CA LYS A 202 -16.75 -6.70 16.51
C LYS A 202 -15.41 -6.98 15.82
N ILE A 203 -14.30 -6.66 16.46
CA ILE A 203 -12.98 -7.07 15.99
C ILE A 203 -12.92 -8.59 15.86
N THR A 204 -13.30 -9.34 16.89
CA THR A 204 -13.28 -10.81 16.89
C THR A 204 -14.15 -11.37 15.76
N GLU A 205 -15.35 -10.83 15.53
CA GLU A 205 -16.25 -11.22 14.44
C GLU A 205 -15.56 -11.06 13.08
N VAL A 206 -14.88 -9.94 12.86
CA VAL A 206 -14.16 -9.64 11.61
C VAL A 206 -12.92 -10.53 11.45
N LEU A 207 -12.15 -10.72 12.53
CA LEU A 207 -10.97 -11.60 12.52
C LEU A 207 -11.36 -13.04 12.18
N GLU A 208 -12.41 -13.58 12.82
CA GLU A 208 -12.96 -14.92 12.52
C GLU A 208 -13.36 -15.05 11.05
N LYS A 209 -13.97 -14.01 10.48
CA LYS A 209 -14.40 -14.01 9.08
C LYS A 209 -13.22 -14.08 8.11
N PHE A 210 -12.11 -13.42 8.42
CA PHE A 210 -10.99 -13.26 7.49
C PHE A 210 -9.74 -14.08 7.82
N LYS A 211 -9.66 -14.80 8.94
CA LYS A 211 -8.48 -15.55 9.38
C LYS A 211 -7.90 -16.57 8.39
N ASN A 212 -8.74 -17.09 7.48
CA ASN A 212 -8.34 -18.04 6.45
C ASN A 212 -8.22 -17.40 5.05
N LYS A 213 -8.30 -16.08 4.95
CA LYS A 213 -8.12 -15.33 3.70
C LYS A 213 -6.68 -14.80 3.62
N ASN A 214 -6.17 -14.63 2.41
CA ASN A 214 -4.82 -14.08 2.21
C ASN A 214 -4.80 -12.57 2.41
N ILE A 215 -4.98 -12.13 3.66
CA ILE A 215 -4.91 -10.74 4.11
C ILE A 215 -3.72 -10.61 5.05
N GLU A 216 -2.85 -9.63 4.79
CA GLU A 216 -1.62 -9.46 5.55
C GLU A 216 -1.80 -8.57 6.78
N TYR A 217 -2.61 -7.50 6.65
CA TYR A 217 -2.71 -6.45 7.66
C TYR A 217 -4.12 -6.32 8.23
N PHE A 218 -4.15 -5.99 9.52
CA PHE A 218 -5.39 -5.62 10.20
C PHE A 218 -5.19 -4.35 11.03
N ILE A 219 -5.95 -3.29 10.75
CA ILE A 219 -5.92 -2.06 11.54
C ILE A 219 -7.11 -2.08 12.48
N CYS A 220 -6.83 -2.31 13.76
CA CYS A 220 -7.86 -2.47 14.78
C CYS A 220 -8.49 -1.16 15.27
N PHE A 221 -7.77 -0.05 15.09
CA PHE A 221 -8.24 1.30 15.41
C PHE A 221 -7.78 2.26 14.30
N ASN A 222 -8.72 3.01 13.74
CA ASN A 222 -8.43 4.02 12.71
C ASN A 222 -8.89 5.40 13.18
N GLU A 223 -7.95 6.32 13.41
CA GLU A 223 -8.18 7.70 13.83
C GLU A 223 -9.03 7.82 15.12
N MET A 224 -8.59 7.15 16.17
CA MET A 224 -9.27 7.14 17.46
C MET A 224 -8.43 7.88 18.53
N GLU A 225 -7.99 9.10 18.22
CA GLU A 225 -7.11 9.91 19.06
C GLU A 225 -7.69 10.21 20.45
N ASP A 226 -8.99 10.29 20.58
CA ASP A 226 -9.69 10.41 21.85
C ASP A 226 -9.42 9.21 22.77
N ILE A 227 -9.28 8.02 22.21
CA ILE A 227 -8.94 6.80 22.92
C ILE A 227 -7.43 6.70 23.17
N TYR A 228 -6.60 7.04 22.17
CA TYR A 228 -5.15 6.97 22.28
C TYR A 228 -4.60 7.93 23.35
N ASN A 229 -5.26 9.06 23.56
CA ASN A 229 -4.87 10.07 24.52
C ASN A 229 -5.46 9.85 25.94
N ASP A 230 -6.32 8.86 26.12
CA ASP A 230 -6.88 8.52 27.44
C ASP A 230 -6.14 7.33 28.06
N PRO A 231 -5.37 7.55 29.15
CA PRO A 231 -4.61 6.48 29.80
C PRO A 231 -5.46 5.28 30.24
N SER A 232 -6.75 5.45 30.47
CA SER A 232 -7.65 4.36 30.86
C SER A 232 -7.89 3.31 29.77
N TYR A 233 -7.50 3.62 28.53
CA TYR A 233 -7.59 2.71 27.38
C TYR A 233 -6.25 2.08 26.99
N HIS A 234 -5.14 2.51 27.58
CA HIS A 234 -3.80 2.10 27.20
C HIS A 234 -3.62 0.57 27.12
N ASP A 235 -3.85 -0.12 28.23
CA ASP A 235 -3.68 -1.58 28.29
C ASP A 235 -4.67 -2.31 27.40
N TRP A 236 -5.88 -1.79 27.28
CA TRP A 236 -6.89 -2.37 26.38
C TRP A 236 -6.52 -2.24 24.90
N ILE A 237 -5.91 -1.14 24.48
CA ILE A 237 -5.41 -0.98 23.09
C ILE A 237 -4.36 -2.04 22.80
N ILE A 238 -3.41 -2.24 23.72
CA ILE A 238 -2.36 -3.26 23.60
C ILE A 238 -2.99 -4.67 23.55
N GLU A 239 -3.97 -4.95 24.40
CA GLU A 239 -4.71 -6.22 24.38
C GLU A 239 -5.37 -6.48 23.00
N ILE A 240 -5.98 -5.48 22.41
CA ILE A 240 -6.63 -5.60 21.10
C ILE A 240 -5.59 -5.81 19.97
N ILE A 241 -4.44 -5.13 20.02
CA ILE A 241 -3.35 -5.37 19.07
C ILE A 241 -2.90 -6.83 19.18
N GLN A 242 -2.64 -7.33 20.38
CA GLN A 242 -2.23 -8.72 20.62
C GLN A 242 -3.30 -9.73 20.19
N LEU A 243 -4.58 -9.41 20.38
CA LEU A 243 -5.67 -10.22 19.87
C LEU A 243 -5.60 -10.35 18.34
N CYS A 244 -5.39 -9.28 17.61
CA CYS A 244 -5.27 -9.32 16.15
C CYS A 244 -4.04 -10.14 15.70
N GLN A 245 -2.91 -10.00 16.39
CA GLN A 245 -1.69 -10.79 16.17
C GLN A 245 -1.93 -12.29 16.40
N SER A 246 -2.72 -12.65 17.40
CA SER A 246 -3.04 -14.05 17.71
C SER A 246 -3.81 -14.76 16.58
N TYR A 247 -4.46 -13.99 15.70
CA TYR A 247 -5.12 -14.49 14.49
C TYR A 247 -4.18 -14.55 13.26
N GLY A 248 -2.91 -14.16 13.42
CA GLY A 248 -1.89 -14.21 12.38
C GLY A 248 -1.79 -12.96 11.51
N PHE A 249 -2.51 -11.89 11.84
CA PHE A 249 -2.41 -10.62 11.11
C PHE A 249 -1.24 -9.77 11.62
N LYS A 250 -0.52 -9.11 10.72
CA LYS A 250 0.34 -7.98 11.09
C LYS A 250 -0.56 -6.80 11.40
N THR A 251 -0.40 -6.21 12.56
CA THR A 251 -1.35 -5.23 13.05
C THR A 251 -0.71 -4.01 13.69
N GLY A 252 -1.50 -2.97 13.84
CA GLY A 252 -1.18 -1.75 14.53
C GLY A 252 -2.39 -0.82 14.56
N ILE A 253 -2.18 0.35 15.09
CA ILE A 253 -3.17 1.41 15.11
C ILE A 253 -2.89 2.43 14.02
N SER A 254 -3.94 3.02 13.47
CA SER A 254 -3.82 4.12 12.54
C SER A 254 -4.14 5.44 13.23
N THR A 255 -3.30 6.43 12.97
CA THR A 255 -3.39 7.77 13.57
C THR A 255 -3.34 8.85 12.50
N THR A 256 -3.98 9.97 12.78
CA THR A 256 -3.81 11.15 11.94
C THR A 256 -2.35 11.64 11.96
N GLY A 257 -1.89 12.19 10.86
CA GLY A 257 -0.53 12.76 10.78
C GLY A 257 -0.25 13.90 11.77
N TRP A 258 -1.28 14.46 12.40
CA TRP A 258 -1.14 15.44 13.45
C TRP A 258 -0.66 14.86 14.78
N SER A 259 -1.08 13.62 15.07
CA SER A 259 -0.82 12.93 16.33
C SER A 259 0.48 12.12 16.33
N LEU A 260 1.25 12.15 15.23
CA LEU A 260 2.55 11.49 15.15
C LEU A 260 3.64 12.28 15.92
N PRO A 261 4.62 11.59 16.54
CA PRO A 261 4.58 10.19 16.93
C PRO A 261 3.65 9.97 18.13
N LEU A 262 2.99 8.82 18.19
CA LEU A 262 2.23 8.39 19.37
C LEU A 262 3.18 7.88 20.47
N ASN A 263 2.59 7.48 21.60
CA ASN A 263 3.29 6.78 22.65
C ASN A 263 4.03 5.54 22.10
N ASN A 264 5.28 5.35 22.47
CA ASN A 264 6.12 4.25 22.02
C ASN A 264 5.52 2.87 22.36
N ASP A 265 4.81 2.72 23.48
CA ASP A 265 4.24 1.45 23.89
C ASP A 265 3.27 0.89 22.83
N PHE A 266 2.52 1.76 22.15
CA PHE A 266 1.64 1.31 21.06
C PHE A 266 2.44 0.85 19.84
N TYR A 267 3.54 1.54 19.51
CA TYR A 267 4.41 1.13 18.42
C TYR A 267 5.18 -0.14 18.77
N ASP A 268 5.61 -0.29 20.02
CA ASP A 268 6.29 -1.50 20.50
C ASP A 268 5.38 -2.72 20.38
N ALA A 269 4.10 -2.57 20.75
CA ALA A 269 3.09 -3.61 20.59
C ALA A 269 2.70 -3.91 19.13
N SER A 270 2.84 -2.94 18.23
CA SER A 270 2.43 -3.04 16.82
C SER A 270 3.51 -3.68 15.94
N ASP A 271 3.11 -4.38 14.88
CA ASP A 271 4.02 -4.87 13.84
C ASP A 271 4.34 -3.80 12.81
N VAL A 272 3.41 -2.87 12.59
CA VAL A 272 3.45 -1.85 11.52
C VAL A 272 2.91 -0.53 12.04
N ILE A 273 3.44 0.57 11.54
CA ILE A 273 2.94 1.93 11.81
C ILE A 273 2.08 2.39 10.64
N PHE A 274 0.84 2.79 10.93
CA PHE A 274 -0.17 3.16 9.91
C PHE A 274 -0.60 4.63 10.01
N PRO A 275 0.20 5.60 9.53
CA PRO A 275 -0.21 7.00 9.55
C PRO A 275 -1.20 7.33 8.43
N ASN A 276 -2.21 8.16 8.74
CA ASN A 276 -3.01 8.87 7.76
C ASN A 276 -2.34 10.20 7.46
N LEU A 277 -1.78 10.36 6.28
CA LEU A 277 -1.00 11.53 5.92
C LEU A 277 -1.69 12.35 4.83
N TYR A 278 -2.09 13.55 5.21
CA TYR A 278 -2.73 14.51 4.31
C TYR A 278 -1.92 15.82 4.31
N PRO A 279 -0.78 15.87 3.61
CA PRO A 279 0.07 17.06 3.60
C PRO A 279 -0.67 18.23 2.97
N SER A 280 -0.73 19.36 3.68
CA SER A 280 -1.29 20.58 3.15
C SER A 280 -0.36 21.12 2.07
N MET A 281 -0.89 21.37 0.89
CA MET A 281 -0.14 21.94 -0.22
C MET A 281 -0.28 23.48 -0.32
N GLY A 282 -0.95 24.11 0.65
CA GLY A 282 -1.12 25.57 0.71
C GLY A 282 -2.19 26.11 -0.24
N LYS A 283 -2.14 27.43 -0.54
CA LYS A 283 -3.23 28.15 -1.20
C LYS A 283 -3.43 27.75 -2.65
N ARG A 284 -4.71 27.80 -3.09
CA ARG A 284 -5.18 27.66 -4.46
C ARG A 284 -4.31 28.42 -5.48
N GLY A 285 -3.97 27.80 -6.59
CA GLY A 285 -3.29 28.43 -7.71
C GLY A 285 -1.75 28.52 -7.61
N LYS A 286 -1.15 28.08 -6.49
CA LYS A 286 0.32 28.08 -6.29
C LYS A 286 1.04 26.92 -6.99
N TYR A 287 0.34 25.90 -7.41
CA TYR A 287 0.94 24.62 -7.84
C TYR A 287 0.76 24.38 -9.34
N THR A 288 1.40 25.22 -10.14
CA THR A 288 1.47 25.03 -11.59
C THR A 288 2.69 24.22 -12.04
N LYS A 289 3.68 24.08 -11.15
CA LYS A 289 4.95 23.39 -11.44
C LYS A 289 5.14 22.22 -10.49
N LYS A 290 5.68 21.10 -10.99
CA LYS A 290 6.04 19.91 -10.20
C LYS A 290 6.93 20.24 -9.00
N GLN A 291 7.86 21.21 -9.17
CA GLN A 291 8.75 21.61 -8.09
C GLN A 291 8.00 22.28 -6.91
N ASP A 292 6.92 22.99 -7.19
CA ASP A 292 6.13 23.64 -6.13
C ASP A 292 5.44 22.57 -5.27
N VAL A 293 5.01 21.46 -5.87
CA VAL A 293 4.44 20.31 -5.16
C VAL A 293 5.48 19.68 -4.24
N ILE A 294 6.67 19.39 -4.75
CA ILE A 294 7.75 18.82 -3.94
C ILE A 294 8.12 19.74 -2.77
N ASN A 295 8.25 21.04 -3.03
CA ASN A 295 8.52 22.02 -1.99
C ASN A 295 7.43 22.05 -0.91
N ALA A 296 6.16 21.93 -1.31
CA ALA A 296 5.04 21.87 -0.36
C ALA A 296 5.11 20.63 0.52
N PHE A 297 5.41 19.46 -0.05
CA PHE A 297 5.60 18.22 0.70
C PHE A 297 6.78 18.34 1.68
N GLN A 298 7.92 18.87 1.25
CA GLN A 298 9.11 19.05 2.10
C GLN A 298 8.85 19.99 3.28
N GLN A 299 8.00 21.00 3.08
CA GLN A 299 7.65 21.97 4.13
C GLN A 299 6.50 21.49 5.03
N ALA A 300 5.78 20.44 4.65
CA ALA A 300 4.66 19.95 5.42
C ALA A 300 5.12 19.36 6.76
N ASP A 301 4.57 19.85 7.87
CA ASP A 301 4.88 19.37 9.22
C ASP A 301 4.70 17.86 9.37
N ARG A 302 3.69 17.30 8.71
CA ARG A 302 3.39 15.86 8.72
C ARG A 302 4.52 15.01 8.13
N MET A 303 5.23 15.51 7.12
CA MET A 303 6.38 14.79 6.54
C MET A 303 7.55 14.73 7.52
N ARG A 304 7.80 15.83 8.23
CA ARG A 304 8.81 15.87 9.30
C ARG A 304 8.45 14.93 10.45
N LYS A 305 7.19 14.87 10.84
CA LYS A 305 6.68 13.94 11.87
C LYS A 305 6.79 12.48 11.44
N LEU A 306 6.52 12.18 10.16
CA LEU A 306 6.72 10.85 9.60
C LEU A 306 8.19 10.41 9.71
N GLU A 307 9.12 11.26 9.32
CA GLU A 307 10.55 10.99 9.41
C GLU A 307 10.99 10.80 10.87
N GLN A 308 10.53 11.66 11.76
CA GLN A 308 10.79 11.53 13.20
C GLN A 308 10.24 10.20 13.75
N CYS A 309 9.04 9.80 13.32
CA CYS A 309 8.43 8.53 13.71
C CYS A 309 9.29 7.34 13.27
N HIS A 310 9.82 7.36 12.03
CA HIS A 310 10.75 6.33 11.56
C HIS A 310 12.07 6.32 12.36
N LEU A 311 12.65 7.48 12.64
CA LEU A 311 13.90 7.55 13.41
C LEU A 311 13.76 7.00 14.84
N LEU A 312 12.59 7.16 15.45
CA LEU A 312 12.28 6.60 16.77
C LEU A 312 11.97 5.11 16.72
N ASN A 313 11.55 4.58 15.56
CA ASN A 313 11.13 3.20 15.36
C ASN A 313 11.75 2.62 14.08
N PRO A 314 13.09 2.52 13.99
CA PRO A 314 13.79 2.20 12.74
C PRO A 314 13.47 0.79 12.19
N ASP A 315 13.13 -0.14 13.06
CA ASP A 315 12.83 -1.54 12.72
C ASP A 315 11.36 -1.76 12.34
N LYS A 316 10.51 -0.75 12.50
CA LYS A 316 9.08 -0.87 12.17
C LYS A 316 8.81 -0.37 10.75
N PRO A 317 8.22 -1.20 9.88
CA PRO A 317 7.77 -0.74 8.57
C PRO A 317 6.65 0.30 8.72
N ILE A 318 6.63 1.27 7.82
CA ILE A 318 5.57 2.27 7.73
C ILE A 318 4.72 1.99 6.50
N ILE A 319 3.41 1.96 6.70
CA ILE A 319 2.41 1.91 5.64
C ILE A 319 1.54 3.16 5.74
N VAL A 320 1.61 4.01 4.74
CA VAL A 320 0.75 5.20 4.69
C VAL A 320 -0.68 4.75 4.42
N ASN A 321 -1.48 4.69 5.51
CA ASN A 321 -2.80 4.09 5.50
C ASN A 321 -3.83 4.91 4.71
N GLU A 322 -3.72 6.24 4.77
CA GLU A 322 -4.57 7.13 4.00
C GLU A 322 -3.79 8.34 3.50
N ILE A 323 -3.90 8.59 2.21
CA ILE A 323 -3.50 9.82 1.55
C ILE A 323 -4.38 10.02 0.32
N GLY A 324 -4.78 11.23 0.06
CA GLY A 324 -5.63 11.54 -1.08
C GLY A 324 -6.20 12.94 -0.99
N VAL A 325 -6.98 13.32 -1.97
CA VAL A 325 -7.62 14.64 -2.03
C VAL A 325 -8.91 14.55 -2.84
N GLN A 326 -9.92 15.29 -2.45
CA GLN A 326 -11.11 15.49 -3.26
C GLN A 326 -10.76 16.23 -4.56
N ASP A 327 -11.52 16.00 -5.62
CA ASP A 327 -11.27 16.60 -6.95
C ASP A 327 -11.63 18.08 -7.04
N TYR A 328 -11.15 18.88 -6.07
CA TYR A 328 -11.30 20.34 -6.03
C TYR A 328 -9.97 21.01 -5.77
N TRP A 329 -9.71 22.17 -6.43
CA TRP A 329 -8.49 22.93 -6.17
C TRP A 329 -8.34 23.36 -4.71
N ILE A 330 -9.44 23.73 -4.07
CA ILE A 330 -9.46 24.14 -2.66
C ILE A 330 -9.01 23.00 -1.73
N ALA A 331 -9.32 21.76 -2.09
CA ALA A 331 -9.00 20.59 -1.27
C ALA A 331 -7.49 20.38 -1.07
N LEU A 332 -6.64 20.86 -1.96
CA LEU A 332 -5.19 20.81 -1.80
C LEU A 332 -4.67 21.62 -0.60
N GLN A 333 -5.45 22.58 -0.07
CA GLN A 333 -5.06 23.34 1.14
C GLN A 333 -5.14 22.48 2.40
N ALA A 334 -6.15 21.61 2.47
CA ALA A 334 -6.34 20.69 3.57
C ALA A 334 -6.97 19.39 3.03
N PRO A 335 -6.15 18.47 2.52
CA PRO A 335 -6.65 17.27 1.83
C PRO A 335 -7.56 16.37 2.65
N SER A 336 -7.47 16.41 3.98
CA SER A 336 -8.36 15.68 4.89
C SER A 336 -9.67 16.40 5.22
N TYR A 337 -9.89 17.60 4.71
CA TYR A 337 -11.11 18.37 4.99
C TYR A 337 -12.19 18.14 3.93
N PHE A 338 -13.44 17.92 4.36
CA PHE A 338 -14.55 17.52 3.47
C PHE A 338 -15.67 18.53 3.37
N SER A 339 -15.76 19.47 4.29
CA SER A 339 -16.92 20.38 4.42
C SER A 339 -16.65 21.72 3.74
N TRP A 340 -16.16 21.70 2.49
CA TRP A 340 -15.98 22.90 1.69
C TRP A 340 -17.35 23.50 1.29
N GLU A 341 -17.43 24.82 1.23
CA GLU A 341 -18.60 25.50 0.69
C GLU A 341 -18.76 25.18 -0.80
N ASP A 342 -20.01 25.12 -1.28
CA ASP A 342 -20.27 24.69 -2.65
C ASP A 342 -19.64 25.60 -3.70
N GLU A 343 -19.51 26.89 -3.42
CA GLU A 343 -18.83 27.87 -4.29
C GLU A 343 -17.34 27.63 -4.45
N ASP A 344 -16.72 26.95 -3.47
CA ASP A 344 -15.29 26.60 -3.49
C ASP A 344 -15.02 25.25 -4.16
N LYS A 345 -16.05 24.44 -4.39
CA LYS A 345 -15.97 23.10 -5.00
C LYS A 345 -15.84 23.17 -6.53
N VAL A 346 -14.76 23.75 -7.02
CA VAL A 346 -14.47 23.78 -8.45
C VAL A 346 -13.80 22.49 -8.87
N PRO A 347 -14.48 21.61 -9.65
CA PRO A 347 -13.91 20.34 -10.12
C PRO A 347 -12.65 20.56 -10.96
N THR A 348 -11.68 19.65 -10.81
CA THR A 348 -10.39 19.73 -11.53
C THR A 348 -10.21 18.66 -12.59
N ASN A 349 -11.18 17.75 -12.75
CA ASN A 349 -11.08 16.57 -13.61
C ASN A 349 -9.81 15.74 -13.33
N GLY A 350 -9.52 15.53 -12.05
CA GLY A 350 -8.40 14.73 -11.56
C GLY A 350 -7.06 15.45 -11.47
N GLN A 351 -6.97 16.73 -11.82
CA GLN A 351 -5.69 17.45 -11.76
C GLN A 351 -5.21 17.66 -10.31
N ALA A 352 -6.12 17.94 -9.36
CA ALA A 352 -5.76 18.07 -7.96
C ALA A 352 -5.22 16.73 -7.42
N GLY A 353 -5.90 15.62 -7.72
CA GLY A 353 -5.45 14.27 -7.39
C GLY A 353 -4.09 13.94 -8.00
N ALA A 354 -3.89 14.26 -9.27
CA ALA A 354 -2.64 14.01 -9.97
C ALA A 354 -1.46 14.81 -9.39
N LEU A 355 -1.67 16.04 -8.98
CA LEU A 355 -0.63 16.85 -8.33
C LEU A 355 -0.22 16.26 -6.99
N LEU A 356 -1.19 15.92 -6.13
CA LEU A 356 -0.88 15.28 -4.85
C LEU A 356 -0.19 13.93 -5.06
N MET A 357 -0.70 13.09 -5.98
CA MET A 357 -0.13 11.79 -6.32
C MET A 357 1.30 11.89 -6.86
N TYR A 358 1.59 12.89 -7.67
CA TYR A 358 2.96 13.16 -8.10
C TYR A 358 3.88 13.39 -6.89
N GLY A 359 3.45 14.24 -5.94
CA GLY A 359 4.19 14.44 -4.69
C GLY A 359 4.39 13.16 -3.88
N VAL A 360 3.38 12.29 -3.84
CA VAL A 360 3.48 10.97 -3.19
C VAL A 360 4.56 10.12 -3.85
N PHE A 361 4.54 9.98 -5.16
CA PHE A 361 5.51 9.15 -5.88
C PHE A 361 6.96 9.66 -5.74
N GLU A 362 7.16 10.97 -5.66
CA GLU A 362 8.50 11.54 -5.48
C GLU A 362 8.96 11.51 -4.00
N MET A 363 8.07 11.78 -3.06
CA MET A 363 8.46 12.00 -1.67
C MET A 363 8.37 10.75 -0.79
N PHE A 364 7.53 9.77 -1.15
CA PHE A 364 7.36 8.53 -0.40
C PHE A 364 8.17 7.36 -0.97
N ASN A 365 9.00 7.59 -1.97
CA ASN A 365 9.92 6.58 -2.49
C ASN A 365 11.10 6.38 -1.52
N LYS A 366 10.81 5.85 -0.33
CA LYS A 366 11.72 5.64 0.79
C LYS A 366 11.74 4.16 1.17
N ASP A 367 12.89 3.63 1.54
CA ASP A 367 13.04 2.21 1.86
C ASP A 367 12.24 1.76 3.10
N TYR A 368 11.95 2.67 4.03
CA TYR A 368 11.14 2.41 5.22
C TYR A 368 9.64 2.48 4.98
N ILE A 369 9.19 3.08 3.86
CA ILE A 369 7.77 3.06 3.46
C ILE A 369 7.56 1.83 2.60
N LYS A 370 6.71 0.91 3.07
CA LYS A 370 6.46 -0.36 2.38
C LYS A 370 5.27 -0.28 1.45
N GLU A 371 4.27 0.54 1.81
CA GLU A 371 3.04 0.63 1.07
C GLU A 371 2.36 1.99 1.29
N VAL A 372 1.58 2.43 0.30
CA VAL A 372 0.78 3.66 0.35
C VAL A 372 -0.60 3.36 -0.20
N TRP A 373 -1.67 3.69 0.55
CA TRP A 373 -3.04 3.51 0.11
C TRP A 373 -3.70 4.86 -0.16
N TRP A 374 -4.07 5.02 -1.44
CA TRP A 374 -4.76 6.21 -1.90
C TRP A 374 -6.23 6.17 -1.50
N TRP A 375 -6.70 7.21 -0.88
CA TRP A 375 -8.10 7.42 -0.56
C TRP A 375 -8.70 8.46 -1.50
N PHE A 376 -9.94 8.35 -1.91
CA PHE A 376 -10.66 9.08 -2.97
C PHE A 376 -10.57 8.47 -4.36
N ASP A 377 -11.31 9.08 -5.30
CA ASP A 377 -11.35 8.64 -6.69
C ASP A 377 -9.98 8.75 -7.36
N ILE A 378 -9.60 7.67 -8.00
CA ILE A 378 -8.32 7.54 -8.70
C ILE A 378 -8.51 7.37 -10.22
N TYR A 379 -9.76 7.28 -10.69
CA TYR A 379 -10.09 6.91 -12.07
C TYR A 379 -9.97 8.05 -13.10
N PHE A 380 -9.53 9.22 -12.70
CA PHE A 380 -9.33 10.33 -13.59
C PHE A 380 -8.12 10.11 -14.52
N GLU A 381 -8.22 10.55 -15.75
CA GLU A 381 -7.15 10.37 -16.75
C GLU A 381 -5.77 10.87 -16.27
N PRO A 382 -5.63 12.04 -15.62
CA PRO A 382 -4.34 12.50 -15.13
C PRO A 382 -3.72 11.57 -14.06
N THR A 383 -4.52 10.99 -13.17
CA THR A 383 -4.05 10.06 -12.14
C THR A 383 -3.69 8.70 -12.74
N LYS A 384 -4.47 8.20 -13.71
CA LYS A 384 -4.17 6.97 -14.45
C LYS A 384 -2.83 7.04 -15.16
N LYS A 385 -2.53 8.13 -15.84
CA LYS A 385 -1.25 8.36 -16.51
C LYS A 385 -0.07 8.34 -15.54
N LEU A 386 -0.22 8.93 -14.36
CA LEU A 386 0.81 8.86 -13.32
C LEU A 386 1.01 7.43 -12.82
N CYS A 387 -0.06 6.70 -12.54
CA CYS A 387 0.04 5.29 -12.14
C CYS A 387 0.75 4.46 -13.22
N GLN A 388 0.37 4.61 -14.50
CA GLN A 388 1.04 3.91 -15.60
C GLN A 388 2.54 4.23 -15.66
N LYS A 389 2.90 5.50 -15.51
CA LYS A 389 4.29 5.92 -15.52
C LYS A 389 5.09 5.38 -14.34
N TYR A 390 4.61 5.57 -13.12
CA TYR A 390 5.39 5.27 -11.90
C TYR A 390 5.28 3.81 -11.46
N LEU A 391 4.19 3.13 -11.77
CA LEU A 391 3.96 1.75 -11.35
C LEU A 391 4.23 0.72 -12.45
N LYS A 392 4.07 1.12 -13.73
CA LYS A 392 4.29 0.22 -14.87
C LYS A 392 5.46 0.61 -15.77
N GLY A 393 6.09 1.76 -15.53
CA GLY A 393 7.19 2.25 -16.37
C GLY A 393 6.77 2.66 -17.78
N VAL A 394 5.47 2.84 -18.05
CA VAL A 394 4.96 3.17 -19.38
C VAL A 394 4.78 4.68 -19.47
N ASP A 395 5.44 5.32 -20.45
CA ASP A 395 5.18 6.72 -20.77
C ASP A 395 3.76 6.86 -21.33
N GLY A 396 2.89 7.52 -20.55
CA GLY A 396 1.50 7.74 -20.87
C GLY A 396 1.26 8.95 -21.79
#